data_f59059b1813be0555b8b13e9287010c7
#
_entry.id   f59059b1813be0555b8b13e9287010c7
#
_cell.length_a   1.000
_cell.length_b   1.000
_cell.length_c   1.000
_cell.angle_alpha   90.00
_cell.angle_beta   90.00
_cell.angle_gamma   90.00
#
_symmetry.space_group_name_H-M   'P 1'
#
loop_
_entity.id
_entity.type
_entity.pdbx_description
1 polymer ?
#
loop_
_entity_poly.entity_id
_entity_poly.type
_entity_poly.pdbx_seq_one_letter_code
_entity_poly.pdbx_strand_id
1 'polypeptide(L)'
;MSGEAPIDEEFLAPLRRVLAWMERLDDGRGRWICPEHRVEHTGKNVGAIVIACELLKHDPRADRARLLDIASRQARRALANLVREGDSPCHTFRPGRHDPFNCSNSVIDGGACADALATLVEEHGDGLSAAEREAFARASLLHARTYLRYAVLDKGIPAQRAWGLTGIAAAWRLERDPELERAAIEAVGMLEGIQHGDGSYPYHPLEWGGAHPGSGDVSAFYQSRIPGFLLHALRKMERPLRDPMYARPIVRALDFVHALQGPDGIKVGLVEAKPWYWGAAHEVASHPFDVHALATGYRHYGRPAWARAALRAFRAWARHLDEEGAVRSHLPGPGRGRSYQCPVFWAGHAMWIARALPDLQHCLGAGAEPRGARGSLDLSVQWFPDAQLARLEDPCVVAWIRGARPAANVHHGSPLGAGLLRVWSKDRERDLLERCRFGGRNEAEWSGEWGGWRLAEGWRANRDELRFSLWLARVAWRARRPVEALKAPFGVARRGWLAFAHPRVSSAFHLSPTVDVAGDGVRLVSALARRDGSVVPGLALERSYSIDGEGLLVQERMLAASESQVGKLEGLAYRIPAAAGEAESAAGVVRYRLG
;
A
#
# COMPACT_ATOMS: atom_id res chain seq x y z
N MET A 1 -7.57 23.17 -30.02
CA MET A 1 -7.83 21.80 -29.52
C MET A 1 -6.61 20.99 -29.91
N SER A 2 -5.69 20.74 -28.98
CA SER A 2 -4.53 19.85 -29.18
C SER A 2 -5.09 18.43 -29.31
N GLY A 3 -4.88 17.79 -30.48
CA GLY A 3 -5.35 16.44 -30.74
C GLY A 3 -4.61 15.42 -29.86
N GLU A 4 -5.02 15.29 -28.60
CA GLU A 4 -4.58 14.17 -27.79
C GLU A 4 -5.12 12.88 -28.40
N ALA A 5 -4.28 11.85 -28.47
CA ALA A 5 -4.69 10.54 -28.97
C ALA A 5 -5.86 10.00 -28.14
N PRO A 6 -6.83 9.30 -28.76
CA PRO A 6 -7.92 8.68 -28.03
C PRO A 6 -7.37 7.71 -26.97
N ILE A 7 -8.05 7.62 -25.83
CA ILE A 7 -7.68 6.69 -24.76
C ILE A 7 -7.91 5.26 -25.20
N ASP A 8 -6.91 4.41 -24.98
CA ASP A 8 -6.96 2.99 -25.32
C ASP A 8 -8.04 2.24 -24.54
N GLU A 9 -8.70 1.31 -25.21
CA GLU A 9 -9.74 0.45 -24.63
C GLU A 9 -9.20 -0.41 -23.47
N GLU A 10 -7.89 -0.73 -23.48
CA GLU A 10 -7.23 -1.42 -22.36
C GLU A 10 -7.47 -0.68 -21.04
N PHE A 11 -7.51 0.66 -21.06
CA PHE A 11 -7.70 1.48 -19.85
C PHE A 11 -9.17 1.75 -19.54
N LEU A 12 -10.00 1.94 -20.55
CA LEU A 12 -11.41 2.30 -20.38
C LEU A 12 -12.29 1.13 -19.93
N ALA A 13 -12.10 -0.06 -20.51
CA ALA A 13 -12.96 -1.20 -20.26
C ALA A 13 -12.96 -1.65 -18.77
N PRO A 14 -11.80 -1.74 -18.07
CA PRO A 14 -11.79 -2.06 -16.65
C PRO A 14 -12.54 -1.03 -15.79
N LEU A 15 -12.40 0.26 -16.09
CA LEU A 15 -13.07 1.33 -15.33
C LEU A 15 -14.59 1.32 -15.52
N ARG A 16 -15.08 1.05 -16.75
CA ARG A 16 -16.52 0.87 -16.99
C ARG A 16 -17.07 -0.32 -16.18
N ARG A 17 -16.35 -1.43 -16.12
CA ARG A 17 -16.74 -2.62 -15.34
C ARG A 17 -16.80 -2.32 -13.86
N VAL A 18 -15.79 -1.64 -13.30
CA VAL A 18 -15.76 -1.23 -11.89
C VAL A 18 -16.93 -0.30 -11.58
N LEU A 19 -17.17 0.71 -12.40
CA LEU A 19 -18.28 1.65 -12.19
C LEU A 19 -19.63 0.94 -12.24
N ALA A 20 -19.84 0.07 -13.22
CA ALA A 20 -21.07 -0.72 -13.33
C ALA A 20 -21.26 -1.66 -12.13
N TRP A 21 -20.18 -2.24 -11.60
CA TRP A 21 -20.24 -3.03 -10.38
C TRP A 21 -20.60 -2.16 -9.16
N MET A 22 -19.99 -0.99 -9.01
CA MET A 22 -20.31 -0.07 -7.91
C MET A 22 -21.77 0.39 -7.97
N GLU A 23 -22.30 0.68 -9.14
CA GLU A 23 -23.72 1.06 -9.33
C GLU A 23 -24.68 -0.03 -8.83
N ARG A 24 -24.37 -1.31 -9.04
CA ARG A 24 -25.19 -2.43 -8.55
C ARG A 24 -25.23 -2.57 -7.01
N LEU A 25 -24.41 -1.81 -6.28
CA LEU A 25 -24.44 -1.81 -4.81
C LEU A 25 -25.55 -0.93 -4.23
N ASP A 26 -26.32 -0.23 -5.06
CA ASP A 26 -27.46 0.59 -4.63
C ASP A 26 -28.50 -0.29 -3.91
N ASP A 27 -28.93 0.15 -2.74
CA ASP A 27 -29.97 -0.52 -1.95
C ASP A 27 -31.41 -0.12 -2.36
N GLY A 28 -31.57 0.58 -3.48
CA GLY A 28 -32.83 1.15 -3.96
C GLY A 28 -33.20 2.48 -3.28
N ARG A 29 -32.35 2.98 -2.38
CA ARG A 29 -32.52 4.25 -1.66
C ARG A 29 -31.35 5.22 -1.89
N GLY A 30 -30.52 4.97 -2.91
CA GLY A 30 -29.34 5.75 -3.23
C GLY A 30 -28.14 5.50 -2.29
N ARG A 31 -28.20 4.47 -1.44
CA ARG A 31 -27.07 4.07 -0.59
C ARG A 31 -26.37 2.86 -1.21
N TRP A 32 -25.09 2.98 -1.40
CA TRP A 32 -24.25 1.91 -1.94
C TRP A 32 -23.60 1.12 -0.82
N ILE A 33 -24.12 -0.10 -0.61
CA ILE A 33 -23.77 -0.93 0.54
C ILE A 33 -22.73 -1.97 0.17
N CYS A 34 -21.61 -1.96 0.86
CA CYS A 34 -20.58 -2.99 0.69
C CYS A 34 -21.16 -4.39 0.93
N PRO A 35 -21.01 -5.33 -0.02
CA PRO A 35 -21.56 -6.68 0.11
C PRO A 35 -20.88 -7.49 1.22
N GLU A 36 -19.61 -7.20 1.53
CA GLU A 36 -18.86 -7.93 2.55
C GLU A 36 -19.02 -7.33 3.94
N HIS A 37 -18.90 -6.02 4.09
CA HIS A 37 -18.98 -5.34 5.38
C HIS A 37 -20.39 -4.95 5.77
N ARG A 38 -21.34 -4.91 4.83
CA ARG A 38 -22.74 -4.50 5.04
C ARG A 38 -22.87 -3.07 5.57
N VAL A 39 -21.94 -2.21 5.20
CA VAL A 39 -21.90 -0.79 5.56
C VAL A 39 -21.68 0.06 4.31
N GLU A 40 -22.01 1.34 4.40
CA GLU A 40 -21.67 2.34 3.40
C GLU A 40 -20.26 2.87 3.61
N HIS A 41 -19.44 2.87 2.57
CA HIS A 41 -18.09 3.46 2.58
C HIS A 41 -18.10 4.81 1.86
N THR A 42 -18.58 5.86 2.49
CA THR A 42 -18.82 7.17 1.86
C THR A 42 -17.64 7.67 1.04
N GLY A 43 -16.45 7.74 1.63
CA GLY A 43 -15.25 8.23 0.96
C GLY A 43 -14.71 7.29 -0.13
N LYS A 44 -15.25 6.07 -0.27
CA LYS A 44 -14.92 5.14 -1.35
C LYS A 44 -15.99 5.13 -2.43
N ASN A 45 -17.26 5.24 -2.02
CA ASN A 45 -18.36 5.33 -2.98
C ASN A 45 -18.25 6.58 -3.87
N VAL A 46 -17.74 7.69 -3.35
CA VAL A 46 -17.49 8.91 -4.15
C VAL A 46 -16.45 8.71 -5.25
N GLY A 47 -15.65 7.63 -5.21
CA GLY A 47 -14.82 7.24 -6.34
C GLY A 47 -15.61 7.04 -7.62
N ALA A 48 -16.87 6.62 -7.53
CA ALA A 48 -17.77 6.51 -8.68
C ALA A 48 -18.05 7.84 -9.36
N ILE A 49 -18.11 8.95 -8.60
CA ILE A 49 -18.27 10.31 -9.16
C ILE A 49 -17.09 10.61 -10.09
N VAL A 50 -15.88 10.43 -9.59
CA VAL A 50 -14.66 10.74 -10.35
C VAL A 50 -14.51 9.82 -11.56
N ILE A 51 -14.77 8.51 -11.41
CA ILE A 51 -14.71 7.56 -12.53
C ILE A 51 -15.73 7.97 -13.60
N ALA A 52 -16.96 8.34 -13.23
CA ALA A 52 -17.98 8.81 -14.17
C ALA A 52 -17.55 10.10 -14.87
N CYS A 53 -17.00 11.09 -14.15
CA CYS A 53 -16.48 12.33 -14.72
C CYS A 53 -15.38 12.08 -15.76
N GLU A 54 -14.43 11.22 -15.44
CA GLU A 54 -13.32 10.93 -16.35
C GLU A 54 -13.77 10.10 -17.58
N LEU A 55 -14.72 9.16 -17.40
CA LEU A 55 -15.32 8.46 -18.54
C LEU A 55 -16.12 9.42 -19.44
N LEU A 56 -16.84 10.41 -18.87
CA LEU A 56 -17.54 11.44 -19.66
C LEU A 56 -16.61 12.27 -20.54
N LYS A 57 -15.37 12.47 -20.11
CA LYS A 57 -14.37 13.23 -20.88
C LYS A 57 -13.70 12.39 -21.96
N HIS A 58 -13.40 11.12 -21.64
CA HIS A 58 -12.41 10.34 -22.37
C HIS A 58 -12.98 9.12 -23.07
N ASP A 59 -14.18 8.65 -22.72
CA ASP A 59 -14.80 7.48 -23.34
C ASP A 59 -15.77 7.89 -24.44
N PRO A 60 -15.48 7.63 -25.73
CA PRO A 60 -16.37 7.94 -26.84
C PRO A 60 -17.69 7.15 -26.81
N ARG A 61 -17.76 6.07 -26.02
CA ARG A 61 -18.97 5.24 -25.84
C ARG A 61 -19.76 5.63 -24.59
N ALA A 62 -19.40 6.73 -23.92
CA ALA A 62 -20.04 7.15 -22.68
C ALA A 62 -21.51 7.45 -22.88
N ASP A 63 -22.37 6.75 -22.15
CA ASP A 63 -23.76 7.17 -21.96
C ASP A 63 -23.79 8.35 -20.99
N ARG A 64 -23.87 9.56 -21.56
CA ARG A 64 -23.78 10.81 -20.81
C ARG A 64 -24.88 10.91 -19.74
N ALA A 65 -26.10 10.54 -20.06
CA ALA A 65 -27.22 10.66 -19.14
C ALA A 65 -27.04 9.73 -17.93
N ARG A 66 -26.68 8.47 -18.18
CA ARG A 66 -26.43 7.48 -17.14
C ARG A 66 -25.25 7.88 -16.25
N LEU A 67 -24.13 8.30 -16.82
CA LEU A 67 -22.93 8.66 -16.04
C LEU A 67 -23.16 9.89 -15.17
N LEU A 68 -23.87 10.91 -15.67
CA LEU A 68 -24.27 12.07 -14.87
C LEU A 68 -25.25 11.68 -13.76
N ASP A 69 -26.19 10.77 -14.03
CA ASP A 69 -27.11 10.29 -12.99
C ASP A 69 -26.35 9.54 -11.87
N ILE A 70 -25.41 8.65 -12.21
CA ILE A 70 -24.55 7.97 -11.24
C ILE A 70 -23.80 8.99 -10.38
N ALA A 71 -23.12 9.94 -11.02
CA ALA A 71 -22.34 10.96 -10.33
C ALA A 71 -23.21 11.83 -9.41
N SER A 72 -24.37 12.29 -9.90
CA SER A 72 -25.29 13.13 -9.14
C SER A 72 -25.93 12.39 -7.96
N ARG A 73 -26.32 11.12 -8.13
CA ARG A 73 -26.86 10.30 -7.03
C ARG A 73 -25.82 10.13 -5.91
N GLN A 74 -24.58 9.83 -6.25
CA GLN A 74 -23.52 9.70 -5.26
C GLN A 74 -23.12 11.04 -4.64
N ALA A 75 -23.15 12.13 -5.41
CA ALA A 75 -22.93 13.47 -4.88
C ALA A 75 -24.01 13.90 -3.88
N ARG A 76 -25.30 13.68 -4.21
CA ARG A 76 -26.42 13.90 -3.27
C ARG A 76 -26.27 13.06 -2.00
N ARG A 77 -25.80 11.81 -2.13
CA ARG A 77 -25.56 10.96 -0.97
C ARG A 77 -24.38 11.45 -0.12
N ALA A 78 -23.29 11.88 -0.73
CA ALA A 78 -22.17 12.50 -0.02
C ALA A 78 -22.63 13.77 0.73
N LEU A 79 -23.41 14.62 0.07
CA LEU A 79 -24.00 15.82 0.68
C LEU A 79 -24.86 15.47 1.91
N ALA A 80 -25.71 14.45 1.83
CA ALA A 80 -26.53 13.99 2.95
C ALA A 80 -25.69 13.47 4.14
N ASN A 81 -24.44 13.11 3.92
CA ASN A 81 -23.50 12.66 4.93
C ASN A 81 -22.66 13.80 5.54
N LEU A 82 -22.76 15.02 5.01
CA LEU A 82 -22.09 16.18 5.57
C LEU A 82 -22.81 16.63 6.86
N VAL A 83 -22.12 16.52 7.97
CA VAL A 83 -22.68 16.83 9.29
C VAL A 83 -21.81 17.83 10.03
N ARG A 84 -22.44 18.61 10.91
CA ARG A 84 -21.72 19.46 11.86
C ARG A 84 -21.20 18.60 13.02
N GLU A 85 -19.95 18.82 13.41
CA GLU A 85 -19.32 18.11 14.54
C GLU A 85 -19.69 18.78 15.87
N GLY A 86 -20.77 18.34 16.50
CA GLY A 86 -21.25 18.87 17.77
C GLY A 86 -21.53 20.38 17.72
N ASP A 87 -21.07 21.13 18.71
CA ASP A 87 -21.20 22.60 18.77
C ASP A 87 -20.09 23.35 18.01
N SER A 88 -19.09 22.64 17.50
CA SER A 88 -18.03 23.22 16.67
C SER A 88 -18.56 23.73 15.33
N PRO A 89 -17.99 24.79 14.75
CA PRO A 89 -18.29 25.19 13.38
C PRO A 89 -17.81 24.19 12.32
N CYS A 90 -17.12 23.15 12.73
CA CYS A 90 -16.55 22.12 11.85
C CYS A 90 -17.63 21.26 11.18
N HIS A 91 -17.53 21.08 9.88
CA HIS A 91 -18.38 20.18 9.08
C HIS A 91 -17.55 19.06 8.46
N THR A 92 -18.03 17.84 8.58
CA THR A 92 -17.32 16.65 8.10
C THR A 92 -18.22 15.70 7.33
N PHE A 93 -17.66 15.00 6.34
CA PHE A 93 -18.29 13.86 5.65
C PHE A 93 -17.98 12.56 6.40
N ARG A 94 -18.61 12.34 7.54
CA ARG A 94 -18.27 11.23 8.42
C ARG A 94 -19.46 10.51 9.03
N PRO A 95 -20.33 9.91 8.21
CA PRO A 95 -21.38 9.05 8.72
C PRO A 95 -20.79 7.77 9.30
N GLY A 96 -21.38 7.27 10.36
CA GLY A 96 -20.93 6.02 10.97
C GLY A 96 -19.56 6.12 11.67
N ARG A 97 -19.24 7.26 12.26
CA ARG A 97 -18.01 7.55 13.00
C ARG A 97 -17.58 6.44 13.96
N HIS A 98 -18.53 5.75 14.55
CA HIS A 98 -18.30 4.69 15.52
C HIS A 98 -18.34 3.28 14.90
N ASP A 99 -18.59 3.17 13.59
CA ASP A 99 -18.54 1.87 12.91
C ASP A 99 -17.09 1.47 12.64
N PRO A 100 -16.59 0.39 13.27
CA PRO A 100 -15.21 -0.06 13.10
C PRO A 100 -14.89 -0.54 11.67
N PHE A 101 -15.91 -0.81 10.85
CA PHE A 101 -15.78 -1.26 9.47
C PHE A 101 -15.91 -0.14 8.45
N ASN A 102 -16.46 0.99 8.86
CA ASN A 102 -16.41 2.20 8.06
C ASN A 102 -15.05 2.86 8.30
N CYS A 103 -14.14 2.73 7.36
CA CYS A 103 -12.83 3.37 7.40
C CYS A 103 -12.93 4.90 7.26
N SER A 104 -14.09 5.48 7.51
CA SER A 104 -14.33 6.92 7.46
C SER A 104 -13.34 7.66 8.35
N ASN A 105 -12.57 8.51 7.70
CA ASN A 105 -11.69 9.46 8.34
C ASN A 105 -11.95 10.80 7.69
N SER A 106 -12.25 11.81 8.50
CA SER A 106 -12.62 13.13 7.97
C SER A 106 -11.52 13.77 7.11
N VAL A 107 -10.26 13.38 7.26
CA VAL A 107 -9.18 13.84 6.37
C VAL A 107 -9.15 13.04 5.07
N ILE A 108 -9.18 11.70 5.15
CA ILE A 108 -9.07 10.81 3.99
C ILE A 108 -10.39 10.81 3.21
N ASP A 109 -11.46 10.34 3.85
CA ASP A 109 -12.75 10.16 3.20
C ASP A 109 -13.43 11.50 2.93
N GLY A 110 -13.30 12.46 3.85
CA GLY A 110 -13.79 13.82 3.65
C GLY A 110 -13.01 14.57 2.59
N GLY A 111 -11.69 14.41 2.53
CA GLY A 111 -10.86 14.93 1.44
C GLY A 111 -11.29 14.38 0.08
N ALA A 112 -11.56 13.06 0.00
CA ALA A 112 -12.08 12.44 -1.23
C ALA A 112 -13.47 12.96 -1.60
N CYS A 113 -14.37 13.18 -0.62
CA CYS A 113 -15.69 13.76 -0.89
C CYS A 113 -15.59 15.19 -1.41
N ALA A 114 -14.80 16.05 -0.75
CA ALA A 114 -14.61 17.43 -1.17
C ALA A 114 -14.05 17.52 -2.59
N ASP A 115 -13.05 16.70 -2.88
CA ASP A 115 -12.43 16.63 -4.20
C ASP A 115 -13.39 16.11 -5.28
N ALA A 116 -14.15 15.04 -5.01
CA ALA A 116 -15.11 14.49 -5.97
C ALA A 116 -16.25 15.44 -6.28
N LEU A 117 -16.81 16.12 -5.26
CA LEU A 117 -17.87 17.12 -5.43
C LEU A 117 -17.40 18.32 -6.24
N ALA A 118 -16.21 18.86 -5.92
CA ALA A 118 -15.63 19.96 -6.65
C ALA A 118 -15.32 19.58 -8.11
N THR A 119 -14.78 18.37 -8.35
CA THR A 119 -14.50 17.85 -9.69
C THR A 119 -15.80 17.76 -10.53
N LEU A 120 -16.89 17.23 -9.97
CA LEU A 120 -18.17 17.14 -10.67
C LEU A 120 -18.71 18.53 -11.06
N VAL A 121 -18.61 19.50 -10.14
CA VAL A 121 -19.05 20.89 -10.40
C VAL A 121 -18.18 21.57 -11.47
N GLU A 122 -16.87 21.44 -11.36
CA GLU A 122 -15.89 22.08 -12.27
C GLU A 122 -16.01 21.53 -13.69
N GLU A 123 -16.13 20.21 -13.83
CA GLU A 123 -15.96 19.54 -15.12
C GLU A 123 -17.29 19.25 -15.83
N HIS A 124 -18.38 19.08 -15.08
CA HIS A 124 -19.69 18.70 -15.61
C HIS A 124 -20.85 19.48 -15.00
N GLY A 125 -20.57 20.66 -14.44
CA GLY A 125 -21.59 21.53 -13.83
C GLY A 125 -22.74 21.90 -14.75
N ASP A 126 -22.52 21.99 -16.07
CA ASP A 126 -23.55 22.24 -17.07
C ASP A 126 -24.60 21.12 -17.17
N GLY A 127 -24.24 19.90 -16.74
CA GLY A 127 -25.15 18.76 -16.67
C GLY A 127 -25.95 18.68 -15.37
N LEU A 128 -25.71 19.58 -14.42
CA LEU A 128 -26.39 19.66 -13.12
C LEU A 128 -27.43 20.76 -13.10
N SER A 129 -28.46 20.60 -12.26
CA SER A 129 -29.33 21.74 -11.93
C SER A 129 -28.52 22.83 -11.19
N ALA A 130 -28.95 24.09 -11.28
CA ALA A 130 -28.28 25.21 -10.59
C ALA A 130 -28.22 24.96 -9.07
N ALA A 131 -29.29 24.40 -8.50
CA ALA A 131 -29.36 24.07 -7.06
C ALA A 131 -28.34 22.98 -6.66
N GLU A 132 -28.18 21.93 -7.47
CA GLU A 132 -27.20 20.87 -7.22
C GLU A 132 -25.77 21.39 -7.32
N ARG A 133 -25.48 22.15 -8.38
CA ARG A 133 -24.16 22.76 -8.58
C ARG A 133 -23.75 23.63 -7.39
N GLU A 134 -24.67 24.49 -6.93
CA GLU A 134 -24.42 25.34 -5.76
C GLU A 134 -24.24 24.50 -4.48
N ALA A 135 -25.11 23.50 -4.26
CA ALA A 135 -25.06 22.67 -3.05
C ALA A 135 -23.77 21.84 -2.97
N PHE A 136 -23.33 21.26 -4.09
CA PHE A 136 -22.10 20.46 -4.14
C PHE A 136 -20.86 21.33 -3.98
N ALA A 137 -20.78 22.49 -4.63
CA ALA A 137 -19.71 23.46 -4.47
C ALA A 137 -19.61 23.92 -3.01
N ARG A 138 -20.73 24.33 -2.43
CA ARG A 138 -20.80 24.77 -1.03
C ARG A 138 -20.40 23.68 -0.05
N ALA A 139 -20.78 22.42 -0.25
CA ALA A 139 -20.40 21.31 0.61
C ALA A 139 -18.89 21.05 0.59
N SER A 140 -18.26 21.08 -0.59
CA SER A 140 -16.81 20.95 -0.73
C SER A 140 -16.07 22.08 0.01
N LEU A 141 -16.47 23.33 -0.25
CA LEU A 141 -15.90 24.52 0.40
C LEU A 141 -16.08 24.52 1.91
N LEU A 142 -17.27 24.16 2.37
CA LEU A 142 -17.57 24.13 3.82
C LEU A 142 -16.67 23.14 4.56
N HIS A 143 -16.52 21.92 4.03
CA HIS A 143 -15.62 20.93 4.62
C HIS A 143 -14.15 21.37 4.56
N ALA A 144 -13.70 21.91 3.43
CA ALA A 144 -12.34 22.40 3.29
C ALA A 144 -12.01 23.54 4.27
N ARG A 145 -12.90 24.54 4.38
CA ARG A 145 -12.74 25.72 5.22
C ARG A 145 -12.85 25.44 6.70
N THR A 146 -13.75 24.55 7.10
CA THR A 146 -14.04 24.35 8.52
C THR A 146 -13.31 23.16 9.14
N TYR A 147 -12.74 22.27 8.30
CA TYR A 147 -12.03 21.08 8.79
C TYR A 147 -10.68 20.85 8.11
N LEU A 148 -10.62 20.66 6.76
CA LEU A 148 -9.41 20.18 6.11
C LEU A 148 -8.22 21.12 6.28
N ARG A 149 -8.41 22.43 6.18
CA ARG A 149 -7.32 23.43 6.31
C ARG A 149 -6.58 23.35 7.64
N TYR A 150 -7.26 22.93 8.71
CA TYR A 150 -6.64 22.68 10.02
C TYR A 150 -6.08 21.26 10.12
N ALA A 151 -6.85 20.29 9.65
CA ALA A 151 -6.50 18.88 9.78
C ALA A 151 -5.24 18.51 9.01
N VAL A 152 -4.97 19.10 7.85
CA VAL A 152 -3.73 18.83 7.08
C VAL A 152 -2.48 19.35 7.78
N LEU A 153 -2.60 20.36 8.65
CA LEU A 153 -1.50 20.87 9.45
C LEU A 153 -1.30 20.04 10.73
N ASP A 154 -2.39 19.51 11.29
CA ASP A 154 -2.36 18.76 12.55
C ASP A 154 -2.05 17.27 12.38
N LYS A 155 -2.31 16.65 11.22
CA LYS A 155 -2.11 15.19 11.03
C LYS A 155 -0.66 14.78 10.93
N GLY A 156 -0.26 13.82 11.78
CA GLY A 156 1.07 13.25 11.78
C GLY A 156 1.33 12.23 10.67
N ILE A 157 0.29 11.58 10.15
CA ILE A 157 0.46 10.56 9.11
C ILE A 157 0.60 11.23 7.74
N PRO A 158 1.78 11.17 7.07
CA PRO A 158 2.05 11.87 5.82
C PRO A 158 1.03 11.59 4.72
N ALA A 159 0.67 10.31 4.53
CA ALA A 159 -0.31 9.91 3.52
C ALA A 159 -1.72 10.48 3.79
N GLN A 160 -2.10 10.69 5.04
CA GLN A 160 -3.38 11.32 5.38
C GLN A 160 -3.34 12.83 5.08
N ARG A 161 -2.24 13.49 5.43
CA ARG A 161 -2.01 14.90 5.10
C ARG A 161 -2.07 15.13 3.59
N ALA A 162 -1.32 14.35 2.82
CA ALA A 162 -1.31 14.44 1.37
C ALA A 162 -2.71 14.20 0.75
N TRP A 163 -3.50 13.27 1.31
CA TRP A 163 -4.87 13.06 0.84
C TRP A 163 -5.79 14.24 1.15
N GLY A 164 -5.71 14.81 2.35
CA GLY A 164 -6.47 16.03 2.69
C GLY A 164 -6.17 17.20 1.75
N LEU A 165 -4.92 17.31 1.29
CA LEU A 165 -4.52 18.33 0.30
C LEU A 165 -5.30 18.22 -1.00
N THR A 166 -5.72 17.04 -1.45
CA THR A 166 -6.51 16.90 -2.68
C THR A 166 -7.87 17.60 -2.56
N GLY A 167 -8.53 17.45 -1.41
CA GLY A 167 -9.79 18.13 -1.12
C GLY A 167 -9.64 19.65 -0.98
N ILE A 168 -8.55 20.11 -0.35
CA ILE A 168 -8.23 21.54 -0.26
C ILE A 168 -8.02 22.14 -1.66
N ALA A 169 -7.19 21.50 -2.48
CA ALA A 169 -6.86 21.98 -3.82
C ALA A 169 -8.09 22.04 -4.73
N ALA A 170 -8.97 21.05 -4.64
CA ALA A 170 -10.21 21.02 -5.40
C ALA A 170 -11.19 22.11 -4.95
N ALA A 171 -11.35 22.33 -3.64
CA ALA A 171 -12.16 23.41 -3.10
C ALA A 171 -11.58 24.80 -3.45
N TRP A 172 -10.25 24.97 -3.35
CA TRP A 172 -9.58 26.19 -3.77
C TRP A 172 -9.82 26.51 -5.26
N ARG A 173 -9.88 25.50 -6.12
CA ARG A 173 -10.17 25.68 -7.55
C ARG A 173 -11.54 26.34 -7.79
N LEU A 174 -12.52 26.08 -6.92
CA LEU A 174 -13.86 26.69 -7.03
C LEU A 174 -13.89 28.18 -6.71
N GLU A 175 -13.15 28.64 -5.70
CA GLU A 175 -13.26 30.04 -5.22
C GLU A 175 -11.92 30.76 -5.00
N ARG A 176 -10.76 30.12 -5.26
CA ARG A 176 -9.43 30.72 -5.08
C ARG A 176 -9.20 31.29 -3.67
N ASP A 177 -9.71 30.62 -2.64
CA ASP A 177 -9.64 31.02 -1.24
C ASP A 177 -8.18 31.06 -0.75
N PRO A 178 -7.64 32.23 -0.31
CA PRO A 178 -6.25 32.38 0.11
C PRO A 178 -5.92 31.61 1.40
N GLU A 179 -6.90 31.33 2.27
CA GLU A 179 -6.69 30.52 3.47
C GLU A 179 -6.45 29.05 3.13
N LEU A 180 -7.19 28.53 2.14
CA LEU A 180 -6.98 27.17 1.65
C LEU A 180 -5.62 27.05 0.94
N GLU A 181 -5.23 28.08 0.18
CA GLU A 181 -3.93 28.13 -0.48
C GLU A 181 -2.78 28.11 0.53
N ARG A 182 -2.83 28.95 1.53
CA ARG A 182 -1.82 29.02 2.58
C ARG A 182 -1.68 27.69 3.31
N ALA A 183 -2.80 27.09 3.75
CA ALA A 183 -2.78 25.79 4.40
C ALA A 183 -2.20 24.68 3.51
N ALA A 184 -2.49 24.71 2.20
CA ALA A 184 -1.93 23.74 1.28
C ALA A 184 -0.41 23.88 1.13
N ILE A 185 0.10 25.10 0.94
CA ILE A 185 1.54 25.35 0.80
C ILE A 185 2.29 24.95 2.07
N GLU A 186 1.77 25.31 3.24
CA GLU A 186 2.36 24.95 4.53
C GLU A 186 2.40 23.42 4.71
N ALA A 187 1.30 22.71 4.39
CA ALA A 187 1.24 21.25 4.46
C ALA A 187 2.21 20.57 3.48
N VAL A 188 2.45 21.15 2.30
CA VAL A 188 3.48 20.66 1.36
C VAL A 188 4.87 20.81 1.98
N GLY A 189 5.20 21.96 2.58
CA GLY A 189 6.45 22.16 3.29
C GLY A 189 6.65 21.18 4.45
N MET A 190 5.59 20.88 5.21
CA MET A 190 5.63 19.86 6.25
C MET A 190 5.89 18.46 5.69
N LEU A 191 5.34 18.12 4.52
CA LEU A 191 5.61 16.83 3.87
C LEU A 191 7.05 16.74 3.38
N GLU A 192 7.61 17.82 2.84
CA GLU A 192 9.03 17.87 2.48
C GLU A 192 9.92 17.67 3.71
N GLY A 193 9.62 18.35 4.82
CA GLY A 193 10.40 18.29 6.05
C GLY A 193 10.44 16.92 6.73
N ILE A 194 9.44 16.06 6.51
CA ILE A 194 9.40 14.70 7.08
C ILE A 194 9.84 13.61 6.09
N GLN A 195 10.17 13.96 4.86
CA GLN A 195 10.70 13.01 3.89
C GLN A 195 12.12 12.60 4.27
N HIS A 196 12.37 11.30 4.25
CA HIS A 196 13.69 10.73 4.48
C HIS A 196 14.68 11.05 3.35
N GLY A 197 15.98 10.91 3.65
CA GLY A 197 17.07 11.13 2.70
C GLY A 197 16.99 10.25 1.46
N ASP A 198 16.52 9.03 1.60
CA ASP A 198 16.33 8.04 0.52
C ASP A 198 15.02 8.21 -0.27
N GLY A 199 14.23 9.24 0.00
CA GLY A 199 12.96 9.54 -0.67
C GLY A 199 11.75 8.85 -0.08
N SER A 200 11.92 7.93 0.87
CA SER A 200 10.81 7.29 1.58
C SER A 200 10.12 8.25 2.55
N TYR A 201 8.95 7.84 3.02
CA TYR A 201 8.23 8.52 4.09
C TYR A 201 7.94 7.55 5.24
N PRO A 202 8.06 8.00 6.50
CA PRO A 202 7.60 7.21 7.62
C PRO A 202 6.08 7.06 7.56
N TYR A 203 5.57 5.92 8.04
CA TYR A 203 4.11 5.77 8.23
C TYR A 203 3.57 6.80 9.21
N HIS A 204 4.30 7.01 10.31
CA HIS A 204 4.02 8.02 11.31
C HIS A 204 5.35 8.58 11.83
N PRO A 205 5.58 9.89 11.81
CA PRO A 205 6.83 10.48 12.31
C PRO A 205 7.08 10.15 13.78
N LEU A 206 8.35 9.93 14.13
CA LEU A 206 8.76 9.55 15.50
C LEU A 206 8.52 10.69 16.51
N GLU A 207 8.71 11.93 16.10
CA GLU A 207 8.53 13.13 16.91
C GLU A 207 7.09 13.36 17.38
N TRP A 208 6.13 12.70 16.76
CA TRP A 208 4.72 12.73 17.15
C TRP A 208 4.37 11.72 18.26
N GLY A 209 5.37 11.24 18.94
CA GLY A 209 5.29 10.30 20.04
C GLY A 209 5.42 8.85 19.61
N GLY A 210 6.42 8.16 20.14
CA GLY A 210 6.69 6.74 19.89
C GLY A 210 5.60 5.76 20.35
N ALA A 211 4.46 6.28 20.80
CA ALA A 211 3.32 5.48 21.26
C ALA A 211 2.48 4.88 20.13
N HIS A 212 2.58 5.40 18.89
CA HIS A 212 1.83 4.85 17.77
C HIS A 212 2.54 3.61 17.21
N PRO A 213 1.88 2.43 17.17
CA PRO A 213 2.47 1.25 16.55
C PRO A 213 2.81 1.53 15.08
N GLY A 214 4.06 1.36 14.67
CA GLY A 214 4.55 1.65 13.32
C GLY A 214 5.15 3.04 13.15
N SER A 215 5.34 3.81 14.22
CA SER A 215 6.12 5.04 14.15
C SER A 215 7.52 4.75 13.60
N GLY A 216 7.94 5.53 12.60
CA GLY A 216 9.18 5.33 11.88
C GLY A 216 9.18 4.21 10.83
N ASP A 217 8.16 3.34 10.80
CA ASP A 217 8.05 2.30 9.77
C ASP A 217 7.86 2.92 8.38
N VAL A 218 8.53 2.35 7.40
CA VAL A 218 8.27 2.64 5.99
C VAL A 218 7.36 1.57 5.42
N SER A 219 6.17 1.98 4.96
CA SER A 219 5.16 1.07 4.40
C SER A 219 5.00 1.31 2.91
N ALA A 220 5.27 0.30 2.08
CA ALA A 220 5.11 0.36 0.63
C ALA A 220 3.68 0.76 0.20
N PHE A 221 2.69 0.43 1.03
CA PHE A 221 1.29 0.76 0.79
C PHE A 221 1.02 2.27 0.70
N TYR A 222 1.76 3.08 1.46
CA TYR A 222 1.52 4.52 1.53
C TYR A 222 2.44 5.35 0.63
N GLN A 223 3.55 4.79 0.13
CA GLN A 223 4.59 5.58 -0.53
C GLN A 223 4.12 6.29 -1.80
N SER A 224 3.34 5.65 -2.65
CA SER A 224 2.84 6.25 -3.89
C SER A 224 1.73 7.29 -3.67
N ARG A 225 1.02 7.20 -2.55
CA ARG A 225 -0.05 8.15 -2.23
C ARG A 225 0.47 9.56 -2.08
N ILE A 226 1.61 9.73 -1.40
CA ILE A 226 2.13 11.06 -1.10
C ILE A 226 2.51 11.81 -2.37
N PRO A 227 3.43 11.33 -3.23
CA PRO A 227 3.77 12.02 -4.46
C PRO A 227 2.58 12.13 -5.42
N GLY A 228 1.71 11.11 -5.49
CA GLY A 228 0.53 11.14 -6.35
C GLY A 228 -0.47 12.23 -5.93
N PHE A 229 -0.75 12.35 -4.64
CA PHE A 229 -1.64 13.39 -4.13
C PHE A 229 -1.03 14.77 -4.21
N LEU A 230 0.28 14.93 -4.00
CA LEU A 230 0.99 16.18 -4.21
C LEU A 230 0.90 16.61 -5.67
N LEU A 231 1.17 15.72 -6.62
CA LEU A 231 1.04 16.00 -8.05
C LEU A 231 -0.39 16.46 -8.39
N HIS A 232 -1.41 15.75 -7.89
CA HIS A 232 -2.80 16.13 -8.13
C HIS A 232 -3.14 17.50 -7.53
N ALA A 233 -2.81 17.73 -6.25
CA ALA A 233 -3.12 18.98 -5.56
C ALA A 233 -2.41 20.18 -6.23
N LEU A 234 -1.12 20.06 -6.50
CA LEU A 234 -0.34 21.13 -7.12
C LEU A 234 -0.82 21.44 -8.55
N ARG A 235 -1.21 20.43 -9.34
CA ARG A 235 -1.83 20.64 -10.66
C ARG A 235 -3.16 21.40 -10.53
N LYS A 236 -4.03 20.99 -9.63
CA LYS A 236 -5.31 21.68 -9.36
C LYS A 236 -5.09 23.13 -8.93
N MET A 237 -4.04 23.41 -8.17
CA MET A 237 -3.66 24.74 -7.72
C MET A 237 -2.77 25.50 -8.73
N GLU A 238 -2.57 24.98 -9.93
CA GLU A 238 -1.79 25.60 -11.01
C GLU A 238 -0.35 25.94 -10.60
N ARG A 239 0.25 25.13 -9.69
CA ARG A 239 1.63 25.34 -9.24
C ARG A 239 2.64 24.79 -10.23
N PRO A 240 3.80 25.44 -10.38
CA PRO A 240 4.84 25.01 -11.31
C PRO A 240 5.53 23.74 -10.80
N LEU A 241 5.09 22.57 -11.24
CA LEU A 241 5.60 21.27 -10.78
C LEU A 241 7.11 21.06 -10.99
N ARG A 242 7.73 21.85 -11.88
CA ARG A 242 9.18 21.84 -12.10
C ARG A 242 9.96 22.77 -11.17
N ASP A 243 9.27 23.56 -10.34
CA ASP A 243 9.92 24.30 -9.27
C ASP A 243 10.66 23.32 -8.35
N PRO A 244 11.95 23.55 -8.05
CA PRO A 244 12.73 22.65 -7.18
C PRO A 244 12.10 22.38 -5.83
N MET A 245 11.34 23.32 -5.27
CA MET A 245 10.61 23.15 -4.01
C MET A 245 9.59 22.01 -4.09
N TYR A 246 8.90 21.85 -5.22
CA TYR A 246 7.92 20.79 -5.42
C TYR A 246 8.52 19.55 -6.08
N ALA A 247 9.38 19.77 -7.08
CA ALA A 247 9.94 18.70 -7.90
C ALA A 247 10.82 17.74 -7.08
N ARG A 248 11.69 18.27 -6.22
CA ARG A 248 12.67 17.47 -5.48
C ARG A 248 12.01 16.39 -4.60
N PRO A 249 11.08 16.72 -3.68
CA PRO A 249 10.44 15.71 -2.85
C PRO A 249 9.60 14.71 -3.67
N ILE A 250 8.93 15.17 -4.74
CA ILE A 250 8.12 14.31 -5.60
C ILE A 250 8.99 13.31 -6.35
N VAL A 251 10.06 13.78 -6.99
CA VAL A 251 10.96 12.93 -7.78
C VAL A 251 11.63 11.87 -6.91
N ARG A 252 12.16 12.24 -5.73
CA ARG A 252 12.76 11.29 -4.80
C ARG A 252 11.75 10.23 -4.35
N ALA A 253 10.52 10.64 -4.02
CA ALA A 253 9.48 9.71 -3.63
C ALA A 253 9.09 8.75 -4.77
N LEU A 254 9.00 9.23 -6.02
CA LEU A 254 8.70 8.39 -7.18
C LEU A 254 9.82 7.41 -7.51
N ASP A 255 11.10 7.80 -7.33
CA ASP A 255 12.24 6.89 -7.46
C ASP A 255 12.16 5.77 -6.43
N PHE A 256 11.83 6.10 -5.19
CA PHE A 256 11.64 5.09 -4.15
C PHE A 256 10.44 4.17 -4.45
N VAL A 257 9.29 4.71 -4.88
CA VAL A 257 8.12 3.91 -5.30
C VAL A 257 8.48 2.95 -6.44
N HIS A 258 9.23 3.44 -7.44
CA HIS A 258 9.71 2.61 -8.55
C HIS A 258 10.63 1.48 -8.06
N ALA A 259 11.53 1.76 -7.12
CA ALA A 259 12.43 0.75 -6.56
C ALA A 259 11.71 -0.36 -5.76
N LEU A 260 10.52 -0.07 -5.22
CA LEU A 260 9.69 -1.07 -4.53
C LEU A 260 8.98 -2.03 -5.48
N GLN A 261 8.83 -1.68 -6.77
CA GLN A 261 8.02 -2.43 -7.71
C GLN A 261 8.83 -3.55 -8.40
N GLY A 262 8.25 -4.74 -8.44
CA GLY A 262 8.75 -5.85 -9.25
C GLY A 262 8.38 -5.75 -10.74
N PRO A 263 9.01 -6.58 -11.58
CA PRO A 263 8.70 -6.64 -13.02
C PRO A 263 7.24 -7.00 -13.32
N ASP A 264 6.54 -7.69 -12.41
CA ASP A 264 5.11 -8.02 -12.49
C ASP A 264 4.18 -6.85 -12.13
N GLY A 265 4.73 -5.72 -11.74
CA GLY A 265 3.97 -4.53 -11.31
C GLY A 265 3.56 -4.53 -9.83
N ILE A 266 3.92 -5.57 -9.06
CA ILE A 266 3.60 -5.69 -7.64
C ILE A 266 4.75 -5.16 -6.80
N LYS A 267 4.45 -4.32 -5.80
CA LYS A 267 5.46 -3.84 -4.86
C LYS A 267 5.85 -4.93 -3.85
N VAL A 268 7.10 -4.85 -3.40
CA VAL A 268 7.56 -5.69 -2.29
C VAL A 268 6.69 -5.48 -1.04
N GLY A 269 6.43 -6.55 -0.32
CA GLY A 269 5.57 -6.54 0.86
C GLY A 269 6.20 -5.86 2.08
N LEU A 270 6.50 -4.59 1.98
CA LEU A 270 7.01 -3.75 3.08
C LEU A 270 5.81 -3.05 3.72
N VAL A 271 5.41 -3.48 4.91
CA VAL A 271 4.24 -2.94 5.63
C VAL A 271 4.60 -2.43 7.02
N GLU A 272 3.79 -1.50 7.50
CA GLU A 272 3.90 -0.97 8.86
C GLU A 272 3.42 -1.96 9.94
N ALA A 273 3.48 -1.54 11.19
CA ALA A 273 3.20 -2.34 12.38
C ALA A 273 1.83 -3.03 12.48
N LYS A 274 0.96 -2.88 11.51
CA LYS A 274 -0.37 -3.48 11.50
C LYS A 274 -0.58 -4.45 10.34
N PRO A 275 0.22 -5.52 10.21
CA PRO A 275 0.13 -6.45 9.08
C PRO A 275 -1.24 -7.13 8.97
N TRP A 276 -1.98 -7.25 10.06
CA TRP A 276 -3.34 -7.77 10.09
C TRP A 276 -4.37 -6.85 9.41
N TYR A 277 -4.06 -5.57 9.19
CA TYR A 277 -4.90 -4.68 8.39
C TYR A 277 -4.89 -5.06 6.92
N TRP A 278 -3.73 -5.42 6.43
CA TRP A 278 -3.49 -5.53 5.00
C TRP A 278 -3.62 -6.98 4.55
N GLY A 279 -3.24 -7.92 5.40
CA GLY A 279 -3.17 -9.33 5.04
C GLY A 279 -2.31 -9.51 3.80
N ALA A 280 -2.88 -10.18 2.83
CA ALA A 280 -2.20 -10.44 1.56
C ALA A 280 -2.57 -9.47 0.44
N ALA A 281 -3.46 -8.53 0.72
CA ALA A 281 -4.16 -7.75 -0.31
C ALA A 281 -3.72 -6.29 -0.37
N HIS A 282 -2.70 -5.92 0.40
CA HIS A 282 -2.25 -4.53 0.45
C HIS A 282 -1.71 -4.05 -0.90
N GLU A 283 -1.15 -4.92 -1.71
CA GLU A 283 -0.63 -4.61 -3.04
C GLU A 283 -1.74 -4.10 -3.95
N VAL A 284 -2.86 -4.80 -3.99
CA VAL A 284 -4.03 -4.40 -4.81
C VAL A 284 -4.54 -3.04 -4.42
N ALA A 285 -4.65 -2.77 -3.13
CA ALA A 285 -5.16 -1.51 -2.62
C ALA A 285 -4.25 -0.32 -2.96
N SER A 286 -2.97 -0.56 -3.24
CA SER A 286 -2.00 0.49 -3.59
C SER A 286 -1.87 0.73 -5.09
N HIS A 287 -2.18 -0.24 -5.96
CA HIS A 287 -1.99 -0.13 -7.41
C HIS A 287 -2.63 1.12 -8.04
N PRO A 288 -3.87 1.53 -7.72
CA PRO A 288 -4.42 2.76 -8.29
C PRO A 288 -3.60 4.01 -8.01
N PHE A 289 -2.97 4.07 -6.84
CA PHE A 289 -2.09 5.19 -6.47
C PHE A 289 -0.73 5.08 -7.16
N ASP A 290 -0.21 3.87 -7.35
CA ASP A 290 1.03 3.63 -8.09
C ASP A 290 0.87 4.07 -9.54
N VAL A 291 -0.24 3.69 -10.17
CA VAL A 291 -0.59 4.09 -11.54
C VAL A 291 -0.63 5.60 -11.67
N HIS A 292 -1.41 6.27 -10.82
CA HIS A 292 -1.56 7.72 -10.86
C HIS A 292 -0.22 8.43 -10.63
N ALA A 293 0.49 8.09 -9.56
CA ALA A 293 1.73 8.75 -9.19
C ALA A 293 2.81 8.61 -10.27
N LEU A 294 3.01 7.39 -10.79
CA LEU A 294 4.06 7.10 -11.76
C LEU A 294 3.71 7.62 -13.17
N ALA A 295 2.45 7.50 -13.62
CA ALA A 295 2.02 8.00 -14.93
C ALA A 295 2.08 9.53 -14.98
N THR A 296 1.52 10.20 -13.96
CA THR A 296 1.55 11.66 -13.86
C THR A 296 2.99 12.16 -13.65
N GLY A 297 3.78 11.45 -12.86
CA GLY A 297 5.21 11.74 -12.70
C GLY A 297 5.96 11.65 -14.03
N TYR A 298 5.73 10.63 -14.83
CA TYR A 298 6.32 10.52 -16.17
C TYR A 298 5.92 11.69 -17.08
N ARG A 299 4.65 12.05 -17.12
CA ARG A 299 4.14 13.18 -17.92
C ARG A 299 4.88 14.49 -17.64
N HIS A 300 5.25 14.73 -16.37
CA HIS A 300 5.89 15.98 -15.95
C HIS A 300 7.42 15.95 -15.95
N TYR A 301 8.02 14.82 -15.62
CA TYR A 301 9.48 14.70 -15.42
C TYR A 301 10.19 13.85 -16.48
N GLY A 302 9.46 13.13 -17.34
CA GLY A 302 9.98 12.47 -18.52
C GLY A 302 10.84 11.21 -18.28
N ARG A 303 10.72 10.53 -17.11
CA ARG A 303 11.51 9.29 -16.83
C ARG A 303 10.80 8.05 -17.38
N PRO A 304 11.30 7.39 -18.46
CA PRO A 304 10.61 6.28 -19.11
C PRO A 304 10.39 5.05 -18.19
N ALA A 305 11.26 4.85 -17.19
CA ALA A 305 11.11 3.78 -16.21
C ALA A 305 9.80 3.91 -15.42
N TRP A 306 9.36 5.13 -15.09
CA TRP A 306 8.10 5.36 -14.41
C TRP A 306 6.89 5.08 -15.30
N ALA A 307 6.97 5.40 -16.60
CA ALA A 307 5.91 5.04 -17.55
C ALA A 307 5.69 3.54 -17.61
N ARG A 308 6.77 2.78 -17.77
CA ARG A 308 6.71 1.31 -17.78
C ARG A 308 6.18 0.75 -16.45
N ALA A 309 6.61 1.34 -15.34
CA ALA A 309 6.14 0.95 -14.01
C ALA A 309 4.64 1.24 -13.82
N ALA A 310 4.13 2.38 -14.30
CA ALA A 310 2.71 2.71 -14.28
C ALA A 310 1.87 1.70 -15.07
N LEU A 311 2.30 1.34 -16.27
CA LEU A 311 1.63 0.33 -17.10
C LEU A 311 1.64 -1.05 -16.44
N ARG A 312 2.76 -1.46 -15.83
CA ARG A 312 2.82 -2.72 -15.07
C ARG A 312 1.88 -2.72 -13.87
N ALA A 313 1.84 -1.61 -13.11
CA ALA A 313 0.92 -1.48 -11.96
C ALA A 313 -0.54 -1.54 -12.41
N PHE A 314 -0.89 -0.89 -13.53
CA PHE A 314 -2.23 -0.94 -14.11
C PHE A 314 -2.63 -2.38 -14.48
N ARG A 315 -1.77 -3.08 -15.22
CA ARG A 315 -2.02 -4.46 -15.62
C ARG A 315 -2.10 -5.42 -14.43
N ALA A 316 -1.26 -5.19 -13.41
CA ALA A 316 -1.34 -5.93 -12.15
C ALA A 316 -2.69 -5.71 -11.46
N TRP A 317 -3.18 -4.47 -11.37
CA TRP A 317 -4.50 -4.16 -10.83
C TRP A 317 -5.64 -4.79 -11.63
N ALA A 318 -5.60 -4.69 -12.98
CA ALA A 318 -6.64 -5.21 -13.86
C ALA A 318 -6.85 -6.73 -13.70
N ARG A 319 -5.80 -7.49 -13.36
CA ARG A 319 -5.89 -8.94 -13.07
C ARG A 319 -6.71 -9.26 -11.81
N HIS A 320 -6.96 -8.31 -10.95
CA HIS A 320 -7.77 -8.47 -9.74
C HIS A 320 -9.26 -8.16 -9.96
N LEU A 321 -9.65 -7.73 -11.16
CA LEU A 321 -11.06 -7.60 -11.51
C LEU A 321 -11.65 -8.97 -11.82
N ASP A 322 -12.76 -9.29 -11.16
CA ASP A 322 -13.56 -10.45 -11.54
C ASP A 322 -14.49 -10.14 -12.73
N GLU A 323 -15.23 -11.15 -13.17
CA GLU A 323 -16.16 -11.04 -14.31
C GLU A 323 -17.24 -9.98 -14.08
N GLU A 324 -17.63 -9.77 -12.83
CA GLU A 324 -18.63 -8.78 -12.45
C GLU A 324 -18.10 -7.35 -12.36
N GLY A 325 -16.77 -7.17 -12.38
CA GLY A 325 -16.11 -5.88 -12.22
C GLY A 325 -15.76 -5.52 -10.77
N ALA A 326 -15.96 -6.42 -9.82
CA ALA A 326 -15.46 -6.22 -8.46
C ALA A 326 -13.94 -6.38 -8.42
N VAL A 327 -13.27 -5.50 -7.69
CA VAL A 327 -11.84 -5.62 -7.43
C VAL A 327 -11.65 -6.56 -6.24
N ARG A 328 -10.97 -7.69 -6.45
CA ARG A 328 -10.73 -8.70 -5.41
C ARG A 328 -9.38 -8.52 -4.75
N SER A 329 -9.31 -8.82 -3.46
CA SER A 329 -8.08 -8.67 -2.66
C SER A 329 -6.95 -9.61 -3.09
N HIS A 330 -7.28 -10.67 -3.79
CA HIS A 330 -6.33 -11.70 -4.20
C HIS A 330 -6.83 -12.39 -5.47
N LEU A 331 -5.89 -12.90 -6.24
CA LEU A 331 -6.19 -13.69 -7.43
C LEU A 331 -6.90 -14.99 -7.03
N PRO A 332 -7.74 -15.56 -7.90
CA PRO A 332 -8.40 -16.83 -7.65
C PRO A 332 -7.42 -17.94 -7.24
N GLY A 333 -7.78 -18.74 -6.26
CA GLY A 333 -6.99 -19.89 -5.82
C GLY A 333 -7.35 -20.35 -4.40
N PRO A 334 -7.03 -21.59 -4.03
CA PRO A 334 -7.34 -22.14 -2.72
C PRO A 334 -6.52 -21.48 -1.61
N GLY A 335 -7.07 -21.47 -0.38
CA GLY A 335 -6.32 -21.15 0.84
C GLY A 335 -6.02 -19.69 1.11
N ARG A 336 -6.65 -18.75 0.43
CA ARG A 336 -6.38 -17.32 0.62
C ARG A 336 -7.33 -16.66 1.62
N GLY A 337 -6.73 -16.03 2.63
CA GLY A 337 -7.48 -15.32 3.66
C GLY A 337 -8.17 -14.05 3.15
N ARG A 338 -9.19 -13.59 3.89
CA ARG A 338 -9.85 -12.31 3.63
C ARG A 338 -9.00 -11.16 4.15
N SER A 339 -9.00 -10.07 3.39
CA SER A 339 -8.42 -8.82 3.83
C SER A 339 -9.37 -8.05 4.77
N TYR A 340 -8.79 -7.15 5.56
CA TYR A 340 -9.53 -6.10 6.27
C TYR A 340 -10.35 -5.24 5.32
N GLN A 341 -9.82 -4.97 4.15
CA GLN A 341 -10.44 -4.13 3.15
C GLN A 341 -11.34 -4.95 2.23
N CYS A 342 -12.44 -4.38 1.82
CA CYS A 342 -13.44 -5.03 1.00
C CYS A 342 -13.40 -4.56 -0.47
N PRO A 343 -14.14 -5.22 -1.38
CA PRO A 343 -14.18 -4.83 -2.78
C PRO A 343 -14.52 -3.36 -3.02
N VAL A 344 -15.43 -2.76 -2.23
CA VAL A 344 -15.76 -1.32 -2.34
C VAL A 344 -14.57 -0.44 -2.03
N PHE A 345 -13.74 -0.82 -1.05
CA PHE A 345 -12.54 -0.09 -0.71
C PHE A 345 -11.59 0.01 -1.90
N TRP A 346 -11.38 -1.09 -2.63
CA TRP A 346 -10.49 -1.13 -3.78
C TRP A 346 -11.12 -0.52 -5.03
N ALA A 347 -12.42 -0.78 -5.27
CA ALA A 347 -13.14 -0.21 -6.39
C ALA A 347 -13.15 1.33 -6.33
N GLY A 348 -13.41 1.90 -5.15
CA GLY A 348 -13.38 3.35 -4.97
C GLY A 348 -12.02 3.99 -5.27
N HIS A 349 -10.93 3.28 -5.00
CA HIS A 349 -9.59 3.76 -5.34
C HIS A 349 -9.32 3.81 -6.85
N ALA A 350 -10.08 3.10 -7.69
CA ALA A 350 -9.94 3.16 -9.14
C ALA A 350 -10.15 4.59 -9.70
N MET A 351 -10.72 5.51 -8.91
CA MET A 351 -10.77 6.94 -9.23
C MET A 351 -9.40 7.52 -9.59
N TRP A 352 -8.32 7.01 -8.97
CA TRP A 352 -6.98 7.49 -9.25
C TRP A 352 -6.43 6.98 -10.58
N ILE A 353 -6.84 5.77 -11.00
CA ILE A 353 -6.58 5.29 -12.37
C ILE A 353 -7.35 6.14 -13.38
N ALA A 354 -8.64 6.42 -13.10
CA ALA A 354 -9.46 7.23 -13.98
C ALA A 354 -8.84 8.62 -14.23
N ARG A 355 -8.35 9.29 -13.19
CA ARG A 355 -7.63 10.57 -13.29
C ARG A 355 -6.33 10.49 -14.07
N ALA A 356 -5.72 9.34 -14.13
CA ALA A 356 -4.47 9.11 -14.84
C ALA A 356 -4.67 8.69 -16.32
N LEU A 357 -5.89 8.60 -16.82
CA LEU A 357 -6.16 8.12 -18.18
C LEU A 357 -5.33 8.80 -19.27
N PRO A 358 -5.25 10.15 -19.36
CA PRO A 358 -4.41 10.81 -20.36
C PRO A 358 -2.91 10.53 -20.14
N ASP A 359 -2.48 10.47 -18.88
CA ASP A 359 -1.10 10.21 -18.53
C ASP A 359 -0.71 8.74 -18.82
N LEU A 360 -1.62 7.78 -18.59
CA LEU A 360 -1.46 6.37 -18.99
C LEU A 360 -1.38 6.21 -20.51
N GLN A 361 -2.23 6.91 -21.25
CA GLN A 361 -2.17 6.92 -22.71
C GLN A 361 -0.80 7.42 -23.19
N HIS A 362 -0.31 8.49 -22.56
CA HIS A 362 1.03 9.02 -22.85
C HIS A 362 2.14 8.01 -22.51
N CYS A 363 1.97 7.18 -21.47
CA CYS A 363 2.93 6.14 -21.11
C CYS A 363 3.14 5.08 -22.20
N LEU A 364 2.14 4.80 -23.05
CA LEU A 364 2.28 3.88 -24.17
C LEU A 364 3.37 4.32 -25.16
N GLY A 365 3.58 5.64 -25.30
CA GLY A 365 4.63 6.21 -26.16
C GLY A 365 6.05 6.09 -25.59
N ALA A 366 6.22 5.69 -24.34
CA ALA A 366 7.56 5.61 -23.70
C ALA A 366 8.46 4.46 -24.24
N GLY A 367 7.95 3.65 -25.15
CA GLY A 367 8.63 2.51 -25.73
C GLY A 367 8.63 1.27 -24.81
N ALA A 368 8.69 0.10 -25.46
CA ALA A 368 8.91 -1.15 -24.74
C ALA A 368 10.33 -1.17 -24.15
N GLU A 369 10.53 -1.90 -23.06
CA GLU A 369 11.90 -2.23 -22.64
C GLU A 369 12.61 -2.90 -23.80
N PRO A 370 13.87 -2.52 -24.10
CA PRO A 370 14.62 -3.23 -25.13
C PRO A 370 14.67 -4.70 -24.75
N ARG A 371 13.90 -5.53 -25.46
CA ARG A 371 13.99 -6.98 -25.30
C ARG A 371 15.38 -7.41 -25.73
N GLY A 372 16.15 -7.92 -24.76
CA GLY A 372 17.39 -8.62 -25.10
C GLY A 372 18.64 -7.77 -25.23
N ALA A 373 18.71 -6.58 -24.68
CA ALA A 373 20.01 -5.98 -24.39
C ALA A 373 20.71 -6.78 -23.26
N ARG A 374 21.05 -8.04 -23.53
CA ARG A 374 22.07 -8.80 -22.78
C ARG A 374 23.47 -8.18 -23.00
N GLY A 375 23.55 -6.87 -23.06
CA GLY A 375 24.73 -6.15 -23.50
C GLY A 375 25.27 -5.15 -22.51
N SER A 376 25.27 -5.44 -21.27
CA SER A 376 26.21 -5.13 -20.19
C SER A 376 25.69 -5.86 -18.97
N LEU A 377 26.58 -6.45 -18.20
CA LEU A 377 26.27 -7.01 -16.88
C LEU A 377 25.98 -5.84 -15.93
N ASP A 378 24.84 -5.13 -16.14
CA ASP A 378 24.44 -4.04 -15.24
C ASP A 378 23.95 -4.65 -13.93
N LEU A 379 24.91 -5.03 -13.11
CA LEU A 379 24.69 -5.37 -11.72
C LEU A 379 24.33 -4.08 -11.00
N SER A 380 23.18 -4.03 -10.35
CA SER A 380 22.71 -2.86 -9.62
C SER A 380 22.39 -3.21 -8.18
N VAL A 381 23.05 -2.55 -7.25
CA VAL A 381 22.74 -2.57 -5.83
C VAL A 381 22.30 -1.17 -5.41
N GLN A 382 21.04 -1.06 -5.00
CA GLN A 382 20.46 0.18 -4.48
C GLN A 382 20.16 0.00 -3.00
N TRP A 383 20.69 0.88 -2.17
CA TRP A 383 20.43 0.89 -0.73
C TRP A 383 19.61 2.10 -0.32
N PHE A 384 18.55 1.86 0.42
CA PHE A 384 17.64 2.84 0.99
C PHE A 384 17.80 2.81 2.52
N PRO A 385 18.69 3.65 3.08
CA PRO A 385 19.11 3.55 4.48
C PRO A 385 17.98 3.83 5.47
N ASP A 386 17.09 4.76 5.17
CA ASP A 386 15.98 5.10 6.07
C ASP A 386 14.88 4.04 6.03
N ALA A 387 14.62 3.46 4.86
CA ALA A 387 13.72 2.33 4.71
C ALA A 387 14.34 0.99 5.13
N GLN A 388 15.67 0.95 5.36
CA GLN A 388 16.45 -0.25 5.63
C GLN A 388 16.16 -1.35 4.59
N LEU A 389 16.21 -0.98 3.32
CA LEU A 389 15.86 -1.82 2.19
C LEU A 389 16.98 -1.78 1.14
N ALA A 390 17.45 -2.95 0.72
CA ALA A 390 18.27 -3.08 -0.46
C ALA A 390 17.47 -3.69 -1.61
N ARG A 391 17.70 -3.19 -2.82
CA ARG A 391 17.25 -3.79 -4.07
C ARG A 391 18.47 -4.18 -4.88
N LEU A 392 18.58 -5.46 -5.18
CA LEU A 392 19.62 -6.03 -6.03
C LEU A 392 18.99 -6.45 -7.35
N GLU A 393 19.65 -6.13 -8.44
CA GLU A 393 19.16 -6.51 -9.78
C GLU A 393 20.31 -6.92 -10.68
N ASP A 394 20.13 -8.06 -11.33
CA ASP A 394 21.00 -8.56 -12.39
C ASP A 394 20.15 -9.01 -13.60
N PRO A 395 20.74 -9.55 -14.69
CA PRO A 395 19.98 -10.04 -15.83
C PRO A 395 18.94 -11.11 -15.51
N CYS A 396 19.15 -11.93 -14.48
CA CYS A 396 18.31 -13.08 -14.14
C CYS A 396 17.26 -12.77 -13.07
N VAL A 397 17.59 -11.94 -12.08
CA VAL A 397 16.73 -11.73 -10.91
C VAL A 397 16.64 -10.27 -10.49
N VAL A 398 15.55 -9.98 -9.76
CA VAL A 398 15.43 -8.80 -8.90
C VAL A 398 15.13 -9.28 -7.48
N ALA A 399 15.93 -8.86 -6.52
CA ALA A 399 15.81 -9.26 -5.13
C ALA A 399 15.68 -8.06 -4.19
N TRP A 400 14.92 -8.21 -3.12
CA TRP A 400 14.78 -7.22 -2.05
C TRP A 400 15.17 -7.82 -0.72
N ILE A 401 16.09 -7.15 -0.04
CA ILE A 401 16.62 -7.54 1.27
C ILE A 401 16.29 -6.44 2.27
N ARG A 402 15.71 -6.79 3.40
CA ARG A 402 15.48 -5.87 4.50
C ARG A 402 16.58 -5.95 5.54
N GLY A 403 17.19 -4.79 5.84
CA GLY A 403 18.29 -4.69 6.81
C GLY A 403 17.80 -4.59 8.24
N ALA A 404 16.72 -3.88 8.49
CA ALA A 404 16.18 -3.70 9.83
C ALA A 404 14.66 -3.67 9.83
N ARG A 405 14.09 -3.67 11.03
CA ARG A 405 12.65 -3.66 11.21
C ARG A 405 12.28 -3.06 12.57
N PRO A 406 11.32 -2.13 12.63
CA PRO A 406 10.77 -1.65 13.88
C PRO A 406 10.05 -2.74 14.68
N ALA A 407 10.10 -2.62 16.00
CA ALA A 407 9.67 -3.64 16.96
C ALA A 407 8.21 -4.07 16.86
N ALA A 408 7.35 -3.23 16.28
CA ALA A 408 5.92 -3.42 16.38
C ALA A 408 5.35 -4.56 15.52
N ASN A 409 6.10 -5.08 14.55
CA ASN A 409 5.57 -6.05 13.56
C ASN A 409 5.92 -7.52 13.79
N VAL A 410 6.72 -7.85 14.80
CA VAL A 410 7.17 -9.23 15.02
C VAL A 410 6.09 -10.17 15.50
N HIS A 411 5.00 -9.63 16.03
CA HIS A 411 3.95 -10.41 16.68
C HIS A 411 3.16 -11.33 15.76
N HIS A 412 3.15 -11.03 14.47
CA HIS A 412 2.33 -11.78 13.50
C HIS A 412 3.07 -12.88 12.76
N GLY A 413 4.35 -13.11 13.09
CA GLY A 413 5.17 -14.00 12.25
C GLY A 413 5.16 -13.51 10.80
N SER A 414 5.09 -12.19 10.62
CA SER A 414 5.07 -11.55 9.32
C SER A 414 6.25 -12.03 8.47
N PRO A 415 6.06 -12.30 7.18
CA PRO A 415 7.16 -12.60 6.27
C PRO A 415 8.14 -11.43 6.08
N LEU A 416 7.89 -10.30 6.72
CA LEU A 416 8.57 -9.02 6.53
C LEU A 416 9.67 -8.77 7.58
N GLY A 417 10.32 -9.82 8.05
CA GLY A 417 11.49 -9.71 8.92
C GLY A 417 12.75 -9.25 8.18
N ALA A 418 13.84 -9.05 8.94
CA ALA A 418 15.16 -8.82 8.37
C ALA A 418 15.60 -9.99 7.48
N GLY A 419 16.27 -9.68 6.37
CA GLY A 419 16.73 -10.65 5.38
C GLY A 419 15.93 -10.60 4.08
N LEU A 420 15.93 -11.68 3.34
CA LEU A 420 15.36 -11.77 2.01
C LEU A 420 13.82 -11.62 2.03
N LEU A 421 13.30 -10.59 1.38
CA LEU A 421 11.86 -10.31 1.31
C LEU A 421 11.20 -10.94 0.10
N ARG A 422 11.80 -10.74 -1.07
CA ARG A 422 11.27 -11.16 -2.35
C ARG A 422 12.42 -11.43 -3.33
N VAL A 423 12.28 -12.44 -4.16
CA VAL A 423 13.16 -12.68 -5.31
C VAL A 423 12.27 -12.98 -6.51
N TRP A 424 12.40 -12.18 -7.55
CA TRP A 424 11.69 -12.36 -8.81
C TRP A 424 12.66 -12.86 -9.88
N SER A 425 12.36 -14.00 -10.49
CA SER A 425 13.09 -14.48 -11.66
C SER A 425 12.53 -13.82 -12.92
N LYS A 426 13.41 -13.17 -13.68
CA LYS A 426 13.05 -12.53 -14.96
C LYS A 426 12.79 -13.56 -16.06
N ASP A 427 13.52 -14.67 -16.05
CA ASP A 427 13.38 -15.74 -17.05
C ASP A 427 12.12 -16.58 -16.83
N ARG A 428 11.79 -16.84 -15.55
CA ARG A 428 10.60 -17.65 -15.18
C ARG A 428 9.34 -16.81 -14.96
N GLU A 429 9.45 -15.49 -15.00
CA GLU A 429 8.39 -14.51 -14.72
C GLU A 429 7.57 -14.83 -13.46
N ARG A 430 8.27 -15.21 -12.36
CA ARG A 430 7.63 -15.56 -11.08
C ARG A 430 8.51 -15.27 -9.87
N ASP A 431 7.85 -15.19 -8.72
CA ASP A 431 8.54 -15.20 -7.43
C ASP A 431 9.19 -16.56 -7.15
N LEU A 432 10.44 -16.52 -6.67
CA LEU A 432 11.21 -17.70 -6.30
C LEU A 432 11.11 -18.06 -4.82
N LEU A 433 10.42 -17.25 -4.02
CA LEU A 433 10.22 -17.50 -2.60
C LEU A 433 8.75 -17.72 -2.26
N GLU A 434 8.49 -18.83 -1.56
CA GLU A 434 7.24 -19.00 -0.85
C GLU A 434 7.28 -18.32 0.52
N ARG A 435 6.40 -17.35 0.73
CA ARG A 435 6.25 -16.68 2.02
C ARG A 435 4.97 -17.12 2.70
N CYS A 436 5.14 -17.77 3.86
CA CYS A 436 4.02 -18.12 4.71
C CYS A 436 3.40 -16.85 5.32
N ARG A 437 2.08 -16.82 5.36
CA ARG A 437 1.32 -15.78 6.02
C ARG A 437 0.96 -16.23 7.44
N PHE A 438 1.07 -15.32 8.41
CA PHE A 438 0.59 -15.57 9.76
C PHE A 438 1.16 -16.82 10.47
N GLY A 439 2.43 -16.79 10.82
CA GLY A 439 3.03 -17.72 11.76
C GLY A 439 3.56 -19.04 11.19
N GLY A 440 3.48 -19.25 9.88
CA GLY A 440 4.18 -20.34 9.22
C GLY A 440 5.71 -20.14 9.21
N ARG A 441 6.45 -21.18 8.88
CA ARG A 441 7.89 -21.08 8.59
C ARG A 441 8.06 -20.60 7.16
N ASN A 442 8.78 -19.49 6.99
CA ASN A 442 9.11 -18.96 5.65
C ASN A 442 10.33 -19.71 5.10
N GLU A 443 10.48 -19.67 3.78
CA GLU A 443 11.74 -19.99 3.14
C GLU A 443 12.79 -18.91 3.39
N ALA A 444 14.05 -19.22 3.18
CA ALA A 444 15.20 -18.33 3.36
C ALA A 444 15.33 -17.74 4.78
N GLU A 445 15.06 -18.54 5.80
CA GLU A 445 15.26 -18.15 7.19
C GLU A 445 15.67 -19.33 8.10
N TRP A 446 16.51 -19.04 9.06
CA TRP A 446 16.75 -19.94 10.20
C TRP A 446 15.58 -19.85 11.15
N SER A 447 15.02 -20.98 11.53
CA SER A 447 13.95 -21.03 12.51
C SER A 447 13.96 -22.33 13.31
N GLY A 448 13.54 -22.25 14.59
CA GLY A 448 13.47 -23.37 15.50
C GLY A 448 12.62 -23.06 16.71
N GLU A 449 12.62 -23.96 17.70
CA GLU A 449 11.98 -23.77 18.99
C GLU A 449 13.05 -23.54 20.06
N TRP A 450 12.82 -22.56 20.92
CA TRP A 450 13.69 -22.27 22.05
C TRP A 450 13.05 -22.78 23.33
N GLY A 451 13.65 -23.79 23.96
CA GLY A 451 13.12 -24.40 25.19
C GLY A 451 12.95 -23.40 26.33
N GLY A 452 11.74 -23.33 26.86
CA GLY A 452 11.42 -22.51 28.02
C GLY A 452 10.17 -21.63 27.85
N TRP A 453 9.25 -21.76 28.78
CA TRP A 453 7.98 -21.04 28.81
C TRP A 453 8.15 -19.60 29.32
N ARG A 454 7.59 -18.62 28.60
CA ARG A 454 7.38 -17.28 29.14
C ARG A 454 5.96 -16.82 28.84
N LEU A 455 5.12 -16.83 29.85
CA LEU A 455 3.68 -16.47 29.76
C LEU A 455 3.47 -15.07 29.13
N ALA A 456 4.33 -14.11 29.46
CA ALA A 456 4.25 -12.74 28.97
C ALA A 456 4.52 -12.61 27.46
N GLU A 457 5.41 -13.44 26.90
CA GLU A 457 5.73 -13.45 25.46
C GLU A 457 4.57 -14.01 24.65
N GLY A 458 3.96 -15.08 25.11
CA GLY A 458 2.77 -15.66 24.47
C GLY A 458 1.60 -14.68 24.43
N TRP A 459 1.35 -13.94 25.52
CA TRP A 459 0.27 -12.96 25.58
C TRP A 459 0.48 -11.80 24.61
N ARG A 460 1.67 -11.22 24.57
CA ARG A 460 1.98 -10.11 23.65
C ARG A 460 1.84 -10.54 22.19
N ALA A 461 2.39 -11.69 21.84
CA ALA A 461 2.32 -12.24 20.48
C ALA A 461 0.87 -12.51 20.02
N ASN A 462 -0.02 -12.89 20.92
CA ASN A 462 -1.37 -13.32 20.60
C ASN A 462 -2.42 -12.20 20.70
N ARG A 463 -2.12 -11.08 21.38
CA ARG A 463 -3.07 -9.97 21.56
C ARG A 463 -3.61 -9.43 20.24
N ASP A 464 -2.75 -9.24 19.27
CA ASP A 464 -3.12 -8.66 17.99
C ASP A 464 -3.78 -9.68 17.07
N GLU A 465 -3.38 -10.95 17.15
CA GLU A 465 -4.10 -12.04 16.48
C GLU A 465 -5.52 -12.20 17.03
N LEU A 466 -5.69 -12.07 18.35
CA LEU A 466 -7.01 -12.07 18.97
C LEU A 466 -7.87 -10.91 18.47
N ARG A 467 -7.33 -9.71 18.45
CA ARG A 467 -8.03 -8.52 17.90
C ARG A 467 -8.45 -8.72 16.46
N PHE A 468 -7.55 -9.22 15.63
CA PHE A 468 -7.85 -9.49 14.23
C PHE A 468 -8.93 -10.54 14.04
N SER A 469 -8.90 -11.60 14.83
CA SER A 469 -9.90 -12.67 14.73
C SER A 469 -11.27 -12.26 15.26
N LEU A 470 -11.33 -11.46 16.31
CA LEU A 470 -12.57 -10.86 16.78
C LEU A 470 -13.15 -9.91 15.73
N TRP A 471 -12.28 -9.19 15.05
CA TRP A 471 -12.70 -8.35 13.94
C TRP A 471 -13.22 -9.21 12.76
N LEU A 472 -12.52 -10.27 12.35
CA LEU A 472 -12.99 -11.21 11.32
C LEU A 472 -14.33 -11.85 11.69
N ALA A 473 -14.52 -12.23 12.95
CA ALA A 473 -15.79 -12.77 13.44
C ALA A 473 -16.92 -11.74 13.26
N ARG A 474 -16.68 -10.48 13.61
CA ARG A 474 -17.67 -9.39 13.40
C ARG A 474 -17.99 -9.17 11.93
N VAL A 475 -16.98 -9.16 11.05
CA VAL A 475 -17.19 -9.04 9.59
C VAL A 475 -18.02 -10.21 9.06
N ALA A 476 -17.66 -11.44 9.43
CA ALA A 476 -18.39 -12.63 8.99
C ALA A 476 -19.84 -12.64 9.50
N TRP A 477 -20.07 -12.23 10.75
CA TRP A 477 -21.41 -12.09 11.32
C TRP A 477 -22.26 -11.08 10.56
N ARG A 478 -21.72 -9.89 10.31
CA ARG A 478 -22.41 -8.84 9.51
C ARG A 478 -22.70 -9.30 8.08
N ALA A 479 -21.77 -10.05 7.49
CA ALA A 479 -21.94 -10.66 6.18
C ALA A 479 -22.91 -11.86 6.17
N ARG A 480 -23.60 -12.13 7.29
CA ARG A 480 -24.52 -13.27 7.47
C ARG A 480 -23.85 -14.63 7.23
N ARG A 481 -22.61 -14.77 7.69
CA ARG A 481 -21.82 -16.01 7.61
C ARG A 481 -21.51 -16.54 9.03
N PRO A 482 -22.51 -17.07 9.76
CA PRO A 482 -22.37 -17.41 11.17
C PRO A 482 -21.32 -18.51 11.41
N VAL A 483 -21.20 -19.47 10.51
CA VAL A 483 -20.20 -20.55 10.65
C VAL A 483 -18.77 -20.01 10.59
N GLU A 484 -18.50 -19.04 9.70
CA GLU A 484 -17.19 -18.41 9.62
C GLU A 484 -16.92 -17.52 10.85
N ALA A 485 -17.94 -16.82 11.33
CA ALA A 485 -17.85 -16.01 12.53
C ALA A 485 -17.49 -16.84 13.77
N LEU A 486 -18.06 -18.05 13.90
CA LEU A 486 -17.76 -18.97 14.98
C LEU A 486 -16.39 -19.66 14.84
N LYS A 487 -15.93 -19.96 13.62
CA LYS A 487 -14.61 -20.56 13.38
C LYS A 487 -13.45 -19.64 13.73
N ALA A 488 -13.61 -18.33 13.62
CA ALA A 488 -12.53 -17.37 13.85
C ALA A 488 -11.96 -17.43 15.29
N PRO A 489 -12.76 -17.41 16.37
CA PRO A 489 -12.26 -17.55 17.74
C PRO A 489 -11.51 -18.87 17.99
N PHE A 490 -11.96 -19.98 17.42
CA PHE A 490 -11.28 -21.27 17.56
C PHE A 490 -9.91 -21.28 16.87
N GLY A 491 -9.80 -20.64 15.70
CA GLY A 491 -8.52 -20.48 15.02
C GLY A 491 -7.51 -19.68 15.83
N VAL A 492 -7.98 -18.66 16.58
CA VAL A 492 -7.13 -17.88 17.50
C VAL A 492 -6.70 -18.69 18.71
N ALA A 493 -7.65 -19.37 19.36
CA ALA A 493 -7.34 -20.20 20.51
C ALA A 493 -6.30 -21.28 20.16
N ARG A 494 -6.44 -21.93 18.99
CA ARG A 494 -5.47 -22.90 18.49
C ARG A 494 -4.09 -22.27 18.22
N ARG A 495 -4.04 -21.12 17.55
CA ARG A 495 -2.76 -20.43 17.27
C ARG A 495 -2.11 -19.90 18.54
N GLY A 496 -2.94 -19.38 19.47
CA GLY A 496 -2.50 -18.99 20.79
C GLY A 496 -1.85 -20.16 21.54
N TRP A 497 -2.50 -21.29 21.57
CA TRP A 497 -1.96 -22.50 22.19
C TRP A 497 -0.65 -22.94 21.53
N LEU A 498 -0.58 -22.99 20.21
CA LEU A 498 0.64 -23.37 19.51
C LEU A 498 1.80 -22.39 19.79
N ALA A 499 1.53 -21.09 19.90
CA ALA A 499 2.56 -20.11 20.26
C ALA A 499 3.04 -20.27 21.72
N PHE A 500 2.20 -20.74 22.61
CA PHE A 500 2.56 -21.07 23.98
C PHE A 500 3.34 -22.38 24.09
N ALA A 501 2.88 -23.42 23.42
CA ALA A 501 3.46 -24.76 23.50
C ALA A 501 4.81 -24.85 22.74
N HIS A 502 4.98 -24.06 21.69
CA HIS A 502 6.13 -24.10 20.79
C HIS A 502 6.69 -22.69 20.57
N PRO A 503 7.48 -22.15 21.52
CA PRO A 503 8.07 -20.81 21.40
C PRO A 503 9.06 -20.77 20.24
N ARG A 504 8.69 -20.05 19.18
CA ARG A 504 9.48 -19.95 17.96
C ARG A 504 10.53 -18.86 18.05
N VAL A 505 11.74 -19.18 17.60
CA VAL A 505 12.80 -18.23 17.25
C VAL A 505 13.04 -18.22 15.75
N SER A 506 13.47 -17.08 15.21
CA SER A 506 13.78 -16.95 13.78
C SER A 506 14.80 -15.83 13.54
N SER A 507 15.62 -15.99 12.50
CA SER A 507 16.49 -14.93 12.00
C SER A 507 15.71 -13.74 11.45
N ALA A 508 14.48 -13.98 10.99
CA ALA A 508 13.58 -12.94 10.51
C ALA A 508 13.01 -12.06 11.63
N PHE A 509 13.11 -12.44 12.89
CA PHE A 509 12.60 -11.65 14.02
C PHE A 509 13.64 -10.67 14.59
N HIS A 510 14.89 -10.74 14.15
CA HIS A 510 15.91 -9.77 14.56
C HIS A 510 15.57 -8.38 13.99
N LEU A 511 15.54 -7.35 14.85
CA LEU A 511 15.02 -6.03 14.51
C LEU A 511 16.09 -5.05 14.06
N SER A 512 17.33 -5.24 14.47
CA SER A 512 18.44 -4.31 14.25
C SER A 512 19.75 -5.05 13.88
N PRO A 513 19.77 -5.79 12.75
CA PRO A 513 21.02 -6.34 12.25
C PRO A 513 21.95 -5.21 11.81
N THR A 514 23.25 -5.45 11.89
CA THR A 514 24.23 -4.59 11.23
C THR A 514 24.20 -4.87 9.73
N VAL A 515 24.14 -3.82 8.93
CA VAL A 515 24.07 -3.89 7.47
C VAL A 515 25.34 -3.33 6.88
N ASP A 516 25.94 -4.08 5.98
CA ASP A 516 27.07 -3.66 5.14
C ASP A 516 26.66 -3.84 3.68
N VAL A 517 26.88 -2.82 2.86
CA VAL A 517 26.47 -2.80 1.45
C VAL A 517 27.71 -2.64 0.59
N ALA A 518 27.95 -3.61 -0.27
CA ALA A 518 29.04 -3.62 -1.25
C ALA A 518 28.51 -3.43 -2.67
N GLY A 519 29.39 -3.25 -3.64
CA GLY A 519 29.01 -3.02 -5.03
C GLY A 519 28.24 -4.18 -5.71
N ASP A 520 28.38 -5.38 -5.18
CA ASP A 520 27.75 -6.62 -5.70
C ASP A 520 26.70 -7.22 -4.75
N GLY A 521 26.53 -6.67 -3.54
CA GLY A 521 25.60 -7.28 -2.59
C GLY A 521 25.44 -6.60 -1.26
N VAL A 522 24.78 -7.33 -0.35
CA VAL A 522 24.45 -6.91 1.01
C VAL A 522 24.83 -7.99 2.00
N ARG A 523 25.49 -7.60 3.07
CA ARG A 523 25.81 -8.46 4.21
C ARG A 523 25.08 -8.00 5.45
N LEU A 524 24.44 -8.94 6.15
CA LEU A 524 23.79 -8.71 7.43
C LEU A 524 24.49 -9.49 8.52
N VAL A 525 24.89 -8.81 9.60
CA VAL A 525 25.23 -9.48 10.86
C VAL A 525 24.02 -9.41 11.75
N SER A 526 23.40 -10.54 11.99
CA SER A 526 22.11 -10.66 12.67
C SER A 526 22.17 -11.70 13.79
N ALA A 527 21.02 -12.01 14.39
CA ALA A 527 20.90 -13.03 15.42
C ALA A 527 19.59 -13.77 15.28
N LEU A 528 19.46 -14.92 15.94
CA LEU A 528 18.16 -15.49 16.21
C LEU A 528 17.43 -14.64 17.25
N ALA A 529 16.18 -14.35 17.00
CA ALA A 529 15.35 -13.58 17.92
C ALA A 529 13.99 -14.26 18.13
N ARG A 530 13.35 -13.93 19.24
CA ARG A 530 11.96 -14.30 19.53
C ARG A 530 11.01 -13.38 18.79
N ARG A 531 9.72 -13.72 18.78
CA ARG A 531 8.67 -12.95 18.12
C ARG A 531 8.56 -11.48 18.60
N ASP A 532 8.96 -11.20 19.81
CA ASP A 532 8.99 -9.84 20.37
C ASP A 532 10.25 -9.04 20.01
N GLY A 533 11.13 -9.64 19.20
CA GLY A 533 12.39 -9.04 18.77
C GLY A 533 13.56 -9.24 19.75
N SER A 534 13.33 -9.86 20.91
CA SER A 534 14.38 -10.14 21.88
C SER A 534 15.36 -11.17 21.32
N VAL A 535 16.64 -10.80 21.28
CA VAL A 535 17.71 -11.64 20.75
C VAL A 535 17.95 -12.83 21.68
N VAL A 536 18.20 -14.00 21.07
CA VAL A 536 18.69 -15.18 21.77
C VAL A 536 20.20 -15.04 21.96
N PRO A 537 20.69 -14.95 23.19
CA PRO A 537 22.10 -14.72 23.45
C PRO A 537 23.00 -15.80 22.83
N GLY A 538 24.13 -15.39 22.23
CA GLY A 538 25.15 -16.29 21.73
C GLY A 538 24.86 -16.97 20.39
N LEU A 539 23.80 -16.58 19.69
CA LEU A 539 23.44 -17.11 18.38
C LEU A 539 23.48 -15.98 17.35
N ALA A 540 24.66 -15.63 16.89
CA ALA A 540 24.88 -14.68 15.81
C ALA A 540 24.84 -15.38 14.45
N LEU A 541 24.40 -14.65 13.44
CA LEU A 541 24.29 -15.08 12.05
C LEU A 541 24.98 -14.08 11.14
N GLU A 542 25.74 -14.58 10.20
CA GLU A 542 26.23 -13.82 9.06
C GLU A 542 25.42 -14.24 7.83
N ARG A 543 24.86 -13.27 7.12
CA ARG A 543 23.96 -13.49 6.00
C ARG A 543 24.40 -12.60 4.84
N SER A 544 24.85 -13.20 3.75
CA SER A 544 25.31 -12.49 2.56
C SER A 544 24.41 -12.78 1.37
N TYR A 545 24.12 -11.75 0.62
CA TYR A 545 23.30 -11.76 -0.58
C TYR A 545 24.05 -11.01 -1.66
N SER A 546 24.48 -11.69 -2.70
CA SER A 546 25.24 -11.08 -3.81
C SER A 546 24.69 -11.49 -5.16
N ILE A 547 24.91 -10.66 -6.17
CA ILE A 547 24.54 -10.90 -7.57
C ILE A 547 25.80 -10.97 -8.44
N ASP A 548 25.82 -11.87 -9.42
CA ASP A 548 26.98 -12.09 -10.28
C ASP A 548 26.64 -12.24 -11.77
N GLY A 549 25.39 -11.97 -12.15
CA GLY A 549 24.88 -12.10 -13.51
C GLY A 549 24.24 -13.46 -13.83
N GLU A 550 24.36 -14.42 -12.93
CA GLU A 550 23.74 -15.76 -13.04
C GLU A 550 22.60 -15.92 -12.02
N GLY A 551 22.37 -14.90 -11.18
CA GLY A 551 21.30 -14.87 -10.18
C GLY A 551 21.76 -14.39 -8.83
N LEU A 552 20.93 -14.63 -7.81
CA LEU A 552 21.20 -14.25 -6.44
C LEU A 552 21.90 -15.40 -5.71
N LEU A 553 23.14 -15.19 -5.32
CA LEU A 553 23.87 -16.07 -4.42
C LEU A 553 23.52 -15.72 -2.97
N VAL A 554 22.98 -16.69 -2.23
CA VAL A 554 22.68 -16.59 -0.80
C VAL A 554 23.67 -17.44 -0.03
N GLN A 555 24.30 -16.84 0.96
CA GLN A 555 25.20 -17.53 1.88
C GLN A 555 24.89 -17.09 3.30
N GLU A 556 24.51 -18.03 4.15
CA GLU A 556 24.21 -17.78 5.55
C GLU A 556 25.04 -18.72 6.44
N ARG A 557 25.63 -18.16 7.48
CA ARG A 557 26.46 -18.90 8.42
C ARG A 557 26.08 -18.56 9.85
N MET A 558 25.89 -19.58 10.66
CA MET A 558 25.77 -19.44 12.10
C MET A 558 27.16 -19.22 12.70
N LEU A 559 27.35 -18.11 13.38
CA LEU A 559 28.57 -17.78 14.10
C LEU A 559 28.46 -18.33 15.54
N ALA A 560 29.48 -19.00 15.99
CA ALA A 560 29.60 -19.81 17.20
C ALA A 560 28.64 -19.51 18.35
N ALA A 561 27.81 -20.48 18.64
CA ALA A 561 27.14 -20.64 19.93
C ALA A 561 28.00 -21.53 20.84
N SER A 562 27.97 -21.32 22.14
CA SER A 562 28.45 -22.32 23.07
C SER A 562 27.63 -23.61 22.91
N GLU A 563 28.27 -24.78 23.07
CA GLU A 563 27.56 -26.07 22.98
C GLU A 563 26.32 -26.15 23.87
N SER A 564 26.37 -25.50 25.03
CA SER A 564 25.20 -25.39 25.96
C SER A 564 24.05 -24.59 25.41
N GLN A 565 24.23 -23.73 24.39
CA GLN A 565 23.20 -22.94 23.76
C GLN A 565 22.61 -23.64 22.54
N VAL A 566 23.41 -24.36 21.76
CA VAL A 566 22.95 -25.22 20.68
C VAL A 566 22.02 -26.32 21.23
N GLY A 567 22.36 -26.90 22.38
CA GLY A 567 21.55 -27.93 23.05
C GLY A 567 20.17 -27.45 23.55
N LYS A 568 19.92 -26.12 23.57
CA LYS A 568 18.61 -25.55 23.93
C LYS A 568 17.69 -25.30 22.73
N LEU A 569 18.21 -25.49 21.51
CA LEU A 569 17.48 -25.28 20.27
C LEU A 569 16.96 -26.62 19.74
N GLU A 570 15.68 -26.82 19.83
CA GLU A 570 15.05 -27.98 19.21
C GLU A 570 14.64 -27.64 17.76
N GLY A 571 15.00 -28.50 16.82
CA GLY A 571 14.56 -28.42 15.44
C GLY A 571 15.01 -27.14 14.72
N LEU A 572 16.16 -26.54 15.11
CA LEU A 572 16.73 -25.42 14.37
C LEU A 572 17.13 -25.89 12.97
N ALA A 573 16.51 -25.30 11.98
CA ALA A 573 16.78 -25.61 10.58
C ALA A 573 16.67 -24.34 9.73
N TYR A 574 17.38 -24.36 8.62
CA TYR A 574 17.21 -23.42 7.53
C TYR A 574 16.26 -24.04 6.50
N ARG A 575 15.26 -23.29 6.07
CA ARG A 575 14.39 -23.72 4.98
C ARG A 575 14.89 -23.16 3.67
N ILE A 576 15.57 -23.97 2.90
CA ILE A 576 16.03 -23.61 1.55
C ILE A 576 14.82 -23.45 0.65
N PRO A 577 14.76 -22.37 -0.19
CA PRO A 577 13.69 -22.21 -1.16
C PRO A 577 13.59 -23.38 -2.14
N ALA A 578 12.38 -23.81 -2.44
CA ALA A 578 12.15 -24.89 -3.40
C ALA A 578 12.66 -24.55 -4.81
N ALA A 579 12.80 -23.27 -5.13
CA ALA A 579 13.33 -22.78 -6.40
C ALA A 579 14.88 -22.68 -6.42
N ALA A 580 15.56 -22.98 -5.31
CA ALA A 580 17.03 -22.98 -5.27
C ALA A 580 17.59 -24.07 -6.19
N GLY A 581 18.69 -23.74 -6.87
CA GLY A 581 19.51 -24.69 -7.61
C GLY A 581 20.35 -25.56 -6.66
N GLU A 582 21.62 -25.78 -6.98
CA GLU A 582 22.54 -26.50 -6.10
C GLU A 582 22.60 -25.81 -4.73
N ALA A 583 22.34 -26.58 -3.70
CA ALA A 583 22.32 -26.10 -2.33
C ALA A 583 23.24 -26.95 -1.45
N GLU A 584 24.14 -26.28 -0.74
CA GLU A 584 24.99 -26.87 0.29
C GLU A 584 24.44 -26.49 1.67
N SER A 585 24.23 -27.48 2.51
CA SER A 585 23.83 -27.27 3.90
C SER A 585 24.61 -28.22 4.79
N ALA A 586 25.54 -27.68 5.56
CA ALA A 586 26.36 -28.44 6.50
C ALA A 586 26.74 -27.60 7.72
N ALA A 587 26.65 -28.20 8.91
CA ALA A 587 27.22 -27.66 10.16
C ALA A 587 26.93 -26.13 10.41
N GLY A 588 25.69 -25.68 10.16
CA GLY A 588 25.33 -24.26 10.37
C GLY A 588 25.72 -23.31 9.23
N VAL A 589 26.16 -23.82 8.09
CA VAL A 589 26.40 -23.07 6.86
C VAL A 589 25.37 -23.49 5.80
N VAL A 590 24.78 -22.51 5.14
CA VAL A 590 23.86 -22.72 4.01
C VAL A 590 24.30 -21.85 2.85
N ARG A 591 24.44 -22.45 1.68
CA ARG A 591 24.78 -21.75 0.45
C ARG A 591 23.90 -22.27 -0.68
N TYR A 592 23.30 -21.37 -1.45
CA TYR A 592 22.48 -21.71 -2.62
C TYR A 592 22.35 -20.52 -3.56
N ARG A 593 21.92 -20.81 -4.80
CA ARG A 593 21.64 -19.82 -5.83
C ARG A 593 20.16 -19.81 -6.18
N LEU A 594 19.63 -18.61 -6.45
CA LEU A 594 18.32 -18.37 -7.01
C LEU A 594 18.47 -17.64 -8.35
N GLY A 595 18.02 -18.25 -9.44
CA GLY A 595 18.11 -17.73 -10.81
C GLY A 595 16.92 -18.11 -11.68
#